data_b2cc9b10bc2c82c5e0fd44c08af1422f
#
_entry.id   b2cc9b10bc2c82c5e0fd44c08af1422f
#
_cell.length_a   1.000
_cell.length_b   1.000
_cell.length_c   1.000
_cell.angle_alpha   90.00
_cell.angle_beta   90.00
_cell.angle_gamma   90.00
#
_symmetry.space_group_name_H-M   'P 1'
#
loop_
_entity.id
_entity.type
_entity.pdbx_description
1 polymer ?
#
loop_
_entity_poly.entity_id
_entity_poly.type
_entity_poly.pdbx_seq_one_letter_code
_entity_poly.pdbx_strand_id
1 'polypeptide(L)'
;MGVMANIEYLRGCKPDLIVDLTLWPTEKGGRKSAIRLGYGSPCTVQRERGDEWICWDGWPLLGDTELAPGQSCRVGYTFMSGQQAVEALSVNGKFYLWEGHLIGEAQIVAPEYTR
;
A
#
# COMPACT_ATOMS: atom_id res chain seq x y z
N MET A 1 -11.19 6.20 3.64
CA MET A 1 -11.22 6.55 2.23
C MET A 1 -9.84 7.00 1.77
N GLY A 2 -9.40 6.53 0.62
CA GLY A 2 -8.10 6.89 0.11
C GLY A 2 -8.03 8.30 -0.44
N VAL A 3 -6.82 8.80 -0.60
CA VAL A 3 -6.53 10.09 -1.19
C VAL A 3 -6.11 9.86 -2.63
N MET A 4 -6.75 10.55 -3.56
CA MET A 4 -6.37 10.45 -4.98
C MET A 4 -5.19 11.37 -5.25
N ALA A 5 -4.14 10.84 -5.83
CA ALA A 5 -2.99 11.62 -6.24
C ALA A 5 -3.02 11.86 -7.73
N ASN A 6 -2.29 12.88 -8.19
CA ASN A 6 -2.15 13.16 -9.62
C ASN A 6 -1.40 12.01 -10.27
N ILE A 7 -2.01 11.41 -11.29
CA ILE A 7 -1.45 10.23 -11.96
C ILE A 7 -0.13 10.55 -12.64
N GLU A 8 0.00 11.73 -13.25
CA GLU A 8 1.26 12.11 -13.88
C GLU A 8 2.39 12.24 -12.88
N TYR A 9 2.08 12.80 -11.72
CA TYR A 9 3.05 12.88 -10.63
C TYR A 9 3.50 11.48 -10.21
N LEU A 10 2.54 10.57 -10.04
CA LEU A 10 2.84 9.21 -9.62
C LEU A 10 3.67 8.45 -10.65
N ARG A 11 3.46 8.69 -11.93
CA ARG A 11 4.26 8.03 -12.97
C ARG A 11 5.72 8.44 -12.92
N GLY A 12 6.02 9.63 -12.41
CA GLY A 12 7.38 10.11 -12.27
C GLY A 12 7.99 9.89 -10.90
N CYS A 13 7.23 9.33 -9.96
CA CYS A 13 7.72 9.13 -8.60
C CYS A 13 8.72 8.00 -8.52
N LYS A 14 9.75 8.21 -7.68
CA LYS A 14 10.60 7.12 -7.23
C LYS A 14 9.93 6.46 -6.04
N PRO A 15 9.97 5.14 -5.95
CA PRO A 15 9.37 4.46 -4.80
C PRO A 15 10.15 4.72 -3.52
N ASP A 16 9.42 4.84 -2.42
CA ASP A 16 10.02 4.85 -1.09
C ASP A 16 10.32 3.44 -0.62
N LEU A 17 9.50 2.48 -1.04
CA LEU A 17 9.67 1.06 -0.72
C LEU A 17 9.29 0.24 -1.95
N ILE A 18 9.86 -0.98 -2.02
CA ILE A 18 9.40 -2.01 -2.96
C ILE A 18 8.72 -3.08 -2.13
N VAL A 19 7.53 -3.48 -2.54
CA VAL A 19 6.73 -4.44 -1.78
C VAL A 19 6.13 -5.50 -2.69
N ASP A 20 5.80 -6.64 -2.10
CA ASP A 20 4.91 -7.61 -2.70
C ASP A 20 3.52 -7.32 -2.15
N LEU A 21 2.68 -6.74 -2.97
CA LEU A 21 1.35 -6.29 -2.59
C LEU A 21 0.32 -7.35 -2.93
N THR A 22 -0.49 -7.72 -1.95
CA THR A 22 -1.58 -8.68 -2.13
C THR A 22 -2.88 -8.03 -1.71
N LEU A 23 -3.85 -7.99 -2.61
CA LEU A 23 -5.22 -7.64 -2.22
C LEU A 23 -5.93 -8.91 -1.81
N TRP A 24 -6.57 -8.88 -0.63
CA TRP A 24 -7.29 -10.05 -0.15
C TRP A 24 -8.50 -10.31 -1.02
N PRO A 25 -8.89 -11.59 -1.18
CA PRO A 25 -10.08 -11.91 -1.97
C PRO A 25 -11.33 -11.24 -1.40
N THR A 26 -12.24 -10.84 -2.28
CA THR A 26 -13.48 -10.18 -1.87
C THR A 26 -14.25 -11.01 -0.85
N GLU A 27 -14.35 -12.30 -1.08
CA GLU A 27 -15.07 -13.20 -0.19
C GLU A 27 -14.41 -13.38 1.18
N LYS A 28 -13.19 -12.92 1.33
CA LYS A 28 -12.44 -12.96 2.61
C LYS A 28 -12.29 -11.58 3.22
N GLY A 29 -13.16 -10.66 2.86
CA GLY A 29 -13.16 -9.32 3.42
C GLY A 29 -12.40 -8.30 2.60
N GLY A 30 -11.91 -8.66 1.42
CA GLY A 30 -11.22 -7.74 0.54
C GLY A 30 -12.14 -6.76 -0.16
N ARG A 31 -11.53 -5.94 -1.02
CA ARG A 31 -12.27 -4.98 -1.85
C ARG A 31 -13.17 -5.72 -2.84
N LYS A 32 -14.13 -4.97 -3.39
CA LYS A 32 -15.01 -5.50 -4.44
C LYS A 32 -14.49 -5.21 -5.84
N SER A 33 -13.53 -4.29 -5.96
CA SER A 33 -13.02 -3.89 -7.29
C SER A 33 -11.50 -3.82 -7.27
N ALA A 34 -10.93 -3.83 -8.49
CA ALA A 34 -9.49 -3.71 -8.69
C ALA A 34 -9.00 -2.30 -8.38
N ILE A 35 -7.69 -2.18 -8.15
CA ILE A 35 -7.05 -0.88 -7.99
C ILE A 35 -6.14 -0.59 -9.17
N ARG A 36 -5.93 0.70 -9.43
CA ARG A 36 -5.09 1.20 -10.52
C ARG A 36 -4.23 2.33 -10.01
N LEU A 37 -3.30 2.78 -10.84
CA LEU A 37 -2.48 3.95 -10.51
C LEU A 37 -3.39 5.13 -10.18
N GLY A 38 -3.10 5.82 -9.10
CA GLY A 38 -3.93 6.87 -8.54
C GLY A 38 -4.65 6.45 -7.28
N TYR A 39 -4.82 5.14 -7.10
CA TYR A 39 -5.39 4.62 -5.87
C TYR A 39 -4.43 4.86 -4.71
N GLY A 40 -4.95 5.35 -3.59
CA GLY A 40 -4.20 5.49 -2.36
C GLY A 40 -5.05 5.09 -1.18
N SER A 41 -4.40 4.68 -0.13
CA SER A 41 -5.10 4.33 1.11
C SER A 41 -4.20 4.54 2.31
N PRO A 42 -4.80 4.68 3.50
CA PRO A 42 -4.02 4.58 4.73
C PRO A 42 -3.35 3.21 4.84
N CYS A 43 -2.13 3.20 5.34
CA CYS A 43 -1.34 1.99 5.56
C CYS A 43 -0.97 1.91 7.03
N THR A 44 -0.99 0.72 7.61
CA THR A 44 -0.74 0.55 9.04
C THR A 44 -0.04 -0.79 9.30
N VAL A 45 0.72 -0.85 10.39
CA VAL A 45 1.29 -2.12 10.86
C VAL A 45 0.34 -2.82 11.82
N GLN A 46 -0.74 -2.18 12.21
CA GLN A 46 -1.70 -2.75 13.16
C GLN A 46 -2.63 -3.73 12.46
N ARG A 47 -2.68 -4.95 12.98
CA ARG A 47 -3.59 -5.95 12.44
C ARG A 47 -4.91 -5.95 13.17
N GLU A 48 -4.90 -5.62 14.44
CA GLU A 48 -6.10 -5.61 15.24
C GLU A 48 -6.33 -4.21 15.78
N ARG A 49 -7.60 -3.87 15.94
CA ARG A 49 -7.97 -2.56 16.41
C ARG A 49 -7.53 -2.38 17.87
N GLY A 50 -6.78 -1.31 18.10
CA GLY A 50 -6.41 -0.88 19.44
C GLY A 50 -7.17 0.37 19.82
N ASP A 51 -6.61 1.15 20.73
CA ASP A 51 -7.20 2.40 21.17
C ASP A 51 -7.22 3.44 20.07
N GLU A 52 -6.21 3.40 19.19
CA GLU A 52 -6.18 4.27 18.02
C GLU A 52 -5.44 3.58 16.88
N TRP A 53 -5.83 3.93 15.65
CA TRP A 53 -5.14 3.48 14.46
C TRP A 53 -4.13 4.54 14.05
N ILE A 54 -2.89 4.12 13.86
CA ILE A 54 -1.85 4.99 13.32
C ILE A 54 -1.62 4.56 11.89
N CYS A 55 -1.94 5.45 10.95
CA CYS A 55 -1.89 5.17 9.53
C CYS A 55 -1.08 6.20 8.79
N TRP A 56 -0.55 5.78 7.63
CA TRP A 56 0.28 6.60 6.75
C TRP A 56 -0.26 6.47 5.33
N ASP A 57 -0.65 7.58 4.73
CA ASP A 57 -1.20 7.54 3.38
C ASP A 57 -0.15 7.13 2.38
N GLY A 58 -0.49 6.14 1.54
CA GLY A 58 0.43 5.62 0.54
C GLY A 58 -0.26 5.26 -0.77
N TRP A 59 0.53 5.23 -1.83
CA TRP A 59 0.06 4.93 -3.17
C TRP A 59 0.96 3.87 -3.81
N PRO A 60 0.40 2.75 -4.26
CA PRO A 60 1.17 1.79 -5.04
C PRO A 60 1.40 2.35 -6.45
N LEU A 61 2.63 2.23 -6.93
CA LEU A 61 3.03 2.78 -8.22
C LEU A 61 2.79 1.73 -9.30
N LEU A 62 1.52 1.52 -9.61
CA LEU A 62 1.07 0.41 -10.45
C LEU A 62 1.37 0.57 -11.94
N GLY A 63 1.67 1.80 -12.38
CA GLY A 63 1.86 2.03 -13.81
C GLY A 63 0.59 1.71 -14.58
N ASP A 64 0.69 0.84 -15.57
CA ASP A 64 -0.46 0.41 -16.34
C ASP A 64 -1.08 -0.88 -15.83
N THR A 65 -0.55 -1.41 -14.71
CA THR A 65 -1.06 -2.64 -14.09
C THR A 65 -2.33 -2.37 -13.32
N GLU A 66 -3.28 -3.28 -13.44
CA GLU A 66 -4.47 -3.29 -12.60
C GLU A 66 -4.37 -4.49 -11.67
N LEU A 67 -4.64 -4.28 -10.39
CA LEU A 67 -4.56 -5.36 -9.40
C LEU A 67 -5.94 -5.62 -8.84
N ALA A 68 -6.44 -6.82 -9.07
CA ALA A 68 -7.77 -7.24 -8.62
C ALA A 68 -7.71 -7.93 -7.26
N PRO A 69 -8.84 -7.96 -6.53
CA PRO A 69 -8.89 -8.73 -5.29
C PRO A 69 -8.44 -10.17 -5.51
N GLY A 70 -7.63 -10.67 -4.60
CA GLY A 70 -7.07 -12.02 -4.68
C GLY A 70 -5.77 -12.11 -5.46
N GLN A 71 -5.31 -11.01 -6.05
CA GLN A 71 -4.08 -10.99 -6.83
C GLN A 71 -2.93 -10.36 -6.06
N SER A 72 -1.71 -10.67 -6.49
CA SER A 72 -0.49 -10.12 -5.92
C SER A 72 0.41 -9.61 -7.03
N CYS A 73 1.20 -8.58 -6.72
CA CYS A 73 2.25 -8.13 -7.63
C CYS A 73 3.36 -7.43 -6.85
N ARG A 74 4.55 -7.42 -7.41
CA ARG A 74 5.65 -6.64 -6.86
C ARG A 74 5.57 -5.23 -7.41
N VAL A 75 5.60 -4.24 -6.53
CA VAL A 75 5.31 -2.85 -6.92
C VAL A 75 6.04 -1.89 -6.00
N GLY A 76 6.39 -0.71 -6.53
CA GLY A 76 6.88 0.38 -5.69
C GLY A 76 5.73 1.03 -4.94
N TYR A 77 6.05 1.63 -3.81
CA TYR A 77 5.09 2.34 -2.97
C TYR A 77 5.66 3.70 -2.61
N THR A 78 4.85 4.73 -2.71
CA THR A 78 5.25 6.06 -2.26
C THR A 78 4.28 6.54 -1.19
N PHE A 79 4.78 7.33 -0.24
CA PHE A 79 3.99 7.76 0.93
C PHE A 79 3.98 9.28 1.03
N MET A 80 2.85 9.82 1.49
CA MET A 80 2.73 11.26 1.71
C MET A 80 3.79 11.77 2.68
N SER A 81 4.06 11.02 3.75
CA SER A 81 5.03 11.40 4.78
C SER A 81 6.44 10.90 4.51
N GLY A 82 6.69 10.29 3.35
CA GLY A 82 8.04 9.89 2.93
C GLY A 82 8.74 9.03 3.95
N GLN A 83 9.91 9.47 4.40
CA GLN A 83 10.78 8.69 5.27
C GLN A 83 10.12 8.32 6.60
N GLN A 84 9.29 9.19 7.16
CA GLN A 84 8.59 8.87 8.40
C GLN A 84 7.70 7.64 8.25
N ALA A 85 6.97 7.57 7.13
CA ALA A 85 6.12 6.43 6.84
C ALA A 85 6.95 5.17 6.64
N VAL A 86 8.07 5.27 5.90
CA VAL A 86 8.96 4.14 5.67
C VAL A 86 9.42 3.55 6.99
N GLU A 87 9.88 4.39 7.91
CA GLU A 87 10.37 3.92 9.21
C GLU A 87 9.27 3.26 10.02
N ALA A 88 8.09 3.89 10.06
CA ALA A 88 6.98 3.36 10.84
C ALA A 88 6.46 2.04 10.29
N LEU A 89 6.37 1.93 8.96
CA LEU A 89 5.75 0.77 8.32
C LEU A 89 6.72 -0.40 8.14
N SER A 90 8.02 -0.17 8.32
CA SER A 90 9.03 -1.21 8.10
C SER A 90 9.33 -2.05 9.32
N VAL A 91 8.78 -1.71 10.48
CA VAL A 91 9.18 -2.33 11.75
C VAL A 91 8.98 -3.84 11.78
N ASN A 92 7.96 -4.35 11.10
CA ASN A 92 7.68 -5.79 11.06
C ASN A 92 7.92 -6.39 9.67
N GLY A 93 8.46 -5.62 8.73
CA GLY A 93 8.68 -6.10 7.37
C GLY A 93 7.41 -6.22 6.54
N LYS A 94 6.28 -5.80 7.06
CA LYS A 94 4.99 -5.93 6.41
C LYS A 94 4.03 -4.86 6.95
N PHE A 95 3.16 -4.36 6.08
CA PHE A 95 2.09 -3.46 6.50
C PHE A 95 0.80 -3.83 5.80
N TYR A 96 -0.29 -3.21 6.23
CA TYR A 96 -1.64 -3.52 5.75
C TYR A 96 -2.28 -2.28 5.17
N LEU A 97 -3.20 -2.48 4.21
CA LEU A 97 -4.00 -1.43 3.61
C LEU A 97 -5.35 -1.35 4.30
N TRP A 98 -5.78 -0.11 4.58
CA TRP A 98 -7.00 0.16 5.35
C TRP A 98 -8.04 0.87 4.47
N GLU A 99 -9.28 0.38 4.49
CA GLU A 99 -10.43 1.03 3.85
C GLU A 99 -11.64 0.85 4.74
N GLY A 100 -11.59 1.42 5.96
CA GLY A 100 -12.62 1.13 6.93
C GLY A 100 -12.45 -0.22 7.61
N HIS A 101 -11.66 -1.08 7.01
CA HIS A 101 -11.20 -2.37 7.52
C HIS A 101 -9.97 -2.74 6.70
N LEU A 102 -9.24 -3.75 7.13
CA LEU A 102 -8.06 -4.19 6.38
C LEU A 102 -8.49 -4.92 5.12
N ILE A 103 -7.86 -4.58 4.00
CA ILE A 103 -8.24 -5.11 2.69
C ILE A 103 -7.09 -5.79 1.95
N GLY A 104 -5.89 -5.72 2.48
CA GLY A 104 -4.73 -6.31 1.83
C GLY A 104 -3.49 -6.11 2.64
N GLU A 105 -2.38 -6.63 2.13
CA GLU A 105 -1.10 -6.55 2.82
C GLU A 105 0.03 -6.33 1.84
N ALA A 106 1.12 -5.75 2.35
CA ALA A 106 2.31 -5.47 1.58
C ALA A 106 3.52 -6.02 2.32
N GLN A 107 4.19 -6.99 1.72
CA GLN A 107 5.41 -7.56 2.26
C GLN A 107 6.59 -6.75 1.72
N ILE A 108 7.39 -6.17 2.60
CA ILE A 108 8.50 -5.33 2.18
C ILE A 108 9.63 -6.20 1.64
N VAL A 109 10.13 -5.82 0.46
CA VAL A 109 11.26 -6.49 -0.18
C VAL A 109 12.54 -5.88 0.38
N ALA A 110 13.63 -6.62 0.34
CA ALA A 110 14.89 -6.21 0.93
C ALA A 110 15.37 -4.86 0.37
N PRO A 111 16.06 -4.05 1.19
CA PRO A 111 16.43 -2.68 0.82
C PRO A 111 17.25 -2.52 -0.45
N GLU A 112 17.99 -3.53 -0.85
CA GLU A 112 18.80 -3.44 -2.07
C GLU A 112 17.96 -3.18 -3.30
N TYR A 113 16.66 -3.42 -3.24
CA TYR A 113 15.75 -3.17 -4.35
C TYR A 113 15.37 -1.71 -4.49
N THR A 114 15.70 -0.90 -3.53
CA THR A 114 15.38 0.52 -3.55
C THR A 114 16.47 1.36 -4.19
N ARG A 115 17.54 0.73 -4.61
CA ARG A 115 18.65 1.44 -5.24
C ARG A 115 18.37 1.76 -6.69
#